data_27b08da0e2e974a6333c7bae17d1c375
#
_entry.id   27b08da0e2e974a6333c7bae17d1c375
#
_cell.length_a   1.000
_cell.length_b   1.000
_cell.length_c   1.000
_cell.angle_alpha   90.00
_cell.angle_beta   90.00
_cell.angle_gamma   90.00
#
_symmetry.space_group_name_H-M   'P 1'
#
loop_
_entity.id
_entity.type
_entity.pdbx_description
1 polymer ?
#
loop_
_entity_poly.entity_id
_entity_poly.type
_entity_poly.pdbx_seq_one_letter_code
_entity_poly.pdbx_strand_id
1 'polypeptide(L)'
;EQKEVIRSPKRLAVFLALFGLSLLSVLHLVGNHLAFLLTVLILLVVDRSVLKKVDYWLLATFICFFIFAGNMGAIPSVQHFLGNVMEKNTMLCAVASSQVISNVPAAVLLSNFTHDAKGMLLGTNIGGLGTLVASLASLISFKLYARTPQANLLPYLGIFTAANAAMLVLLYLFAAICL
;
A
#
# COMPACT_ATOMS: atom_id res chain seq x y z
N GLU A 1 32.64 3.62 1.00
CA GLU A 1 31.76 2.81 1.88
C GLU A 1 31.55 3.57 3.19
N GLN A 2 30.45 4.31 3.31
CA GLN A 2 30.04 4.84 4.61
C GLN A 2 29.50 3.68 5.43
N LYS A 3 30.30 3.17 6.37
CA LYS A 3 29.80 2.33 7.46
C LYS A 3 28.76 3.12 8.24
N GLU A 4 27.48 2.85 8.02
CA GLU A 4 26.42 3.36 8.89
C GLU A 4 26.59 2.72 10.27
N VAL A 5 27.27 3.46 11.15
CA VAL A 5 27.43 3.05 12.54
C VAL A 5 26.12 3.33 13.26
N ILE A 6 25.50 2.27 13.80
CA ILE A 6 24.33 2.38 14.68
C ILE A 6 24.71 3.27 15.87
N ARG A 7 24.36 4.55 15.81
CA ARG A 7 24.75 5.54 16.81
C ARG A 7 24.20 5.29 18.22
N SER A 8 23.15 4.46 18.34
CA SER A 8 22.54 4.19 19.66
C SER A 8 21.78 2.85 19.63
N PRO A 9 22.38 1.77 20.19
CA PRO A 9 21.71 0.46 20.25
C PRO A 9 20.40 0.49 21.07
N LYS A 10 20.31 1.37 22.06
CA LYS A 10 19.09 1.56 22.86
C LYS A 10 17.93 2.09 22.03
N ARG A 11 18.17 3.07 21.14
CA ARG A 11 17.13 3.57 20.23
C ARG A 11 16.70 2.52 19.23
N LEU A 12 17.63 1.74 18.69
CA LEU A 12 17.32 0.64 17.79
C LEU A 12 16.40 -0.39 18.48
N ALA A 13 16.73 -0.78 19.72
CA ALA A 13 15.91 -1.71 20.49
C ALA A 13 14.47 -1.18 20.71
N VAL A 14 14.32 0.11 21.01
CA VAL A 14 12.98 0.72 21.13
C VAL A 14 12.22 0.69 19.82
N PHE A 15 12.85 1.03 18.69
CA PHE A 15 12.17 0.99 17.39
C PHE A 15 11.79 -0.43 16.97
N LEU A 16 12.63 -1.42 17.25
CA LEU A 16 12.30 -2.83 17.03
C LEU A 16 11.13 -3.29 17.91
N ALA A 17 11.07 -2.86 19.17
CA ALA A 17 9.96 -3.16 20.05
C ALA A 17 8.65 -2.51 19.55
N LEU A 18 8.69 -1.25 19.10
CA LEU A 18 7.54 -0.58 18.49
C LEU A 18 7.09 -1.23 17.19
N PHE A 19 8.04 -1.69 16.37
CA PHE A 19 7.73 -2.47 15.18
C PHE A 19 7.03 -3.79 15.55
N GLY A 20 7.55 -4.51 16.54
CA GLY A 20 6.92 -5.73 17.07
C GLY A 20 5.51 -5.46 17.61
N LEU A 21 5.31 -4.37 18.35
CA LEU A 21 3.99 -3.94 18.83
C LEU A 21 3.02 -3.68 17.67
N SER A 22 3.50 -3.05 16.60
CA SER A 22 2.69 -2.80 15.39
C SER A 22 2.30 -4.11 14.69
N LEU A 23 3.21 -5.08 14.61
CA LEU A 23 2.89 -6.42 14.07
C LEU A 23 1.85 -7.15 14.93
N LEU A 24 1.97 -7.10 16.26
CA LEU A 24 0.98 -7.69 17.18
C LEU A 24 -0.40 -7.03 17.01
N SER A 25 -0.43 -5.73 16.74
CA SER A 25 -1.68 -5.01 16.46
C SER A 25 -2.32 -5.46 15.13
N VAL A 26 -1.53 -5.65 14.09
CA VAL A 26 -2.00 -6.17 12.79
C VAL A 26 -2.53 -7.60 12.92
N LEU A 27 -1.90 -8.42 13.77
CA LEU A 27 -2.39 -9.78 14.09
C LEU A 27 -3.60 -9.80 15.03
N HIS A 28 -4.15 -8.63 15.37
CA HIS A 28 -5.27 -8.46 16.31
C HIS A 28 -5.03 -9.00 17.74
N LEU A 29 -3.77 -9.23 18.12
CA LEU A 29 -3.39 -9.66 19.47
C LEU A 29 -3.39 -8.49 20.46
N VAL A 30 -3.21 -7.27 19.97
CA VAL A 30 -3.24 -6.03 20.73
C VAL A 30 -4.22 -5.06 20.06
N GLY A 31 -5.05 -4.39 20.85
CA GLY A 31 -6.01 -3.41 20.33
C GLY A 31 -5.32 -2.26 19.61
N ASN A 32 -5.79 -1.91 18.40
CA ASN A 32 -5.18 -0.88 17.53
C ASN A 32 -5.05 0.48 18.23
N HIS A 33 -6.04 0.89 19.01
CA HIS A 33 -6.01 2.16 19.76
C HIS A 33 -4.92 2.17 20.83
N LEU A 34 -4.74 1.05 21.54
CA LEU A 34 -3.70 0.91 22.56
C LEU A 34 -2.30 0.94 21.92
N ALA A 35 -2.11 0.17 20.85
CA ALA A 35 -0.84 0.14 20.10
C ALA A 35 -0.48 1.52 19.55
N PHE A 36 -1.45 2.24 19.00
CA PHE A 36 -1.26 3.61 18.50
C PHE A 36 -0.86 4.56 19.64
N LEU A 37 -1.62 4.57 20.75
CA LEU A 37 -1.35 5.43 21.89
C LEU A 37 0.06 5.19 22.46
N LEU A 38 0.40 3.92 22.71
CA LEU A 38 1.72 3.54 23.22
C LEU A 38 2.84 3.98 22.27
N THR A 39 2.66 3.76 20.95
CA THR A 39 3.65 4.16 19.95
C THR A 39 3.88 5.66 19.98
N VAL A 40 2.81 6.46 19.99
CA VAL A 40 2.93 7.94 20.04
C VAL A 40 3.59 8.40 21.35
N LEU A 41 3.16 7.86 22.49
CA LEU A 41 3.74 8.24 23.80
C LEU A 41 5.23 7.89 23.87
N ILE A 42 5.63 6.70 23.46
CA ILE A 42 7.04 6.28 23.47
C ILE A 42 7.87 7.15 22.53
N LEU A 43 7.38 7.45 21.32
CA LEU A 43 8.08 8.33 20.37
C LEU A 43 8.21 9.77 20.89
N LEU A 44 7.19 10.28 21.58
CA LEU A 44 7.25 11.61 22.21
C LEU A 44 8.35 11.72 23.28
N VAL A 45 8.63 10.63 23.97
CA VAL A 45 9.66 10.59 25.03
C VAL A 45 11.04 10.28 24.44
N VAL A 46 11.14 9.29 23.55
CA VAL A 46 12.43 8.78 23.03
C VAL A 46 12.98 9.64 21.91
N ASP A 47 12.13 10.01 20.94
CA ASP A 47 12.56 10.81 19.78
C ASP A 47 11.40 11.54 19.09
N ARG A 48 11.12 12.74 19.55
CA ARG A 48 10.08 13.61 18.94
C ARG A 48 10.37 13.98 17.50
N SER A 49 11.64 13.90 17.06
CA SER A 49 12.01 14.28 15.70
C SER A 49 11.43 13.33 14.65
N VAL A 50 11.21 12.07 15.02
CA VAL A 50 10.59 11.06 14.13
C VAL A 50 9.17 11.46 13.76
N LEU A 51 8.38 11.95 14.72
CA LEU A 51 7.01 12.41 14.47
C LEU A 51 6.96 13.59 13.49
N LYS A 52 7.96 14.48 13.52
CA LYS A 52 8.05 15.60 12.56
C LYS A 52 8.41 15.16 11.13
N LYS A 53 8.97 13.95 10.98
CA LYS A 53 9.36 13.37 9.68
C LYS A 53 8.25 12.52 9.04
N VAL A 54 7.15 12.31 9.75
CA VAL A 54 5.97 11.61 9.21
C VAL A 54 5.38 12.43 8.06
N ASP A 55 5.05 11.76 6.97
CA ASP A 55 4.35 12.37 5.84
C ASP A 55 2.86 12.52 6.16
N TYR A 56 2.52 13.62 6.84
CA TYR A 56 1.14 13.94 7.20
C TYR A 56 0.25 14.22 5.98
N TRP A 57 0.82 14.66 4.85
CA TRP A 57 0.08 14.84 3.60
C TRP A 57 -0.38 13.50 3.04
N LEU A 58 0.49 12.49 3.12
CA LEU A 58 0.12 11.13 2.74
C LEU A 58 -1.02 10.61 3.62
N LEU A 59 -0.94 10.79 4.95
CA LEU A 59 -2.02 10.39 5.86
C LEU A 59 -3.33 11.11 5.56
N ALA A 60 -3.29 12.42 5.32
CA ALA A 60 -4.48 13.21 4.94
C ALA A 60 -5.08 12.70 3.62
N THR A 61 -4.25 12.36 2.64
CA THR A 61 -4.69 11.77 1.36
C THR A 61 -5.45 10.46 1.58
N PHE A 62 -4.95 9.58 2.46
CA PHE A 62 -5.67 8.34 2.79
C PHE A 62 -7.00 8.61 3.47
N ILE A 63 -7.07 9.55 4.43
CA ILE A 63 -8.32 9.90 5.10
C ILE A 63 -9.35 10.42 4.09
N CYS A 64 -8.94 11.36 3.22
CA CYS A 64 -9.81 11.86 2.15
C CYS A 64 -10.29 10.74 1.22
N PHE A 65 -9.40 9.79 0.92
CA PHE A 65 -9.74 8.66 0.07
C PHE A 65 -10.72 7.70 0.74
N PHE A 66 -10.59 7.40 2.03
CA PHE A 66 -11.56 6.59 2.77
C PHE A 66 -12.94 7.26 2.80
N ILE A 67 -13.00 8.58 3.03
CA ILE A 67 -14.25 9.33 2.98
C ILE A 67 -14.86 9.27 1.57
N PHE A 68 -14.06 9.47 0.52
CA PHE A 68 -14.50 9.36 -0.86
C PHE A 68 -15.06 7.96 -1.17
N ALA A 69 -14.31 6.91 -0.84
CA ALA A 69 -14.72 5.52 -1.09
C ALA A 69 -16.03 5.17 -0.38
N GLY A 70 -16.19 5.60 0.89
CA GLY A 70 -17.41 5.42 1.65
C GLY A 70 -18.61 6.11 1.00
N ASN A 71 -18.45 7.37 0.56
CA ASN A 71 -19.50 8.12 -0.14
C ASN A 71 -19.86 7.50 -1.49
N MET A 72 -18.87 7.06 -2.27
CA MET A 72 -19.10 6.36 -3.55
C MET A 72 -19.89 5.08 -3.35
N GLY A 73 -19.59 4.33 -2.27
CA GLY A 73 -20.32 3.13 -1.88
C GLY A 73 -21.78 3.39 -1.51
N ALA A 74 -22.16 4.62 -1.15
CA ALA A 74 -23.54 4.98 -0.81
C ALA A 74 -24.40 5.40 -2.02
N ILE A 75 -23.80 5.64 -3.20
CA ILE A 75 -24.51 6.10 -4.39
C ILE A 75 -25.08 4.89 -5.17
N PRO A 76 -26.42 4.75 -5.31
CA PRO A 76 -27.04 3.59 -5.94
C PRO A 76 -26.57 3.33 -7.39
N SER A 77 -26.41 4.38 -8.18
CA SER A 77 -25.94 4.25 -9.58
C SER A 77 -24.53 3.70 -9.67
N VAL A 78 -23.66 4.10 -8.72
CA VAL A 78 -22.27 3.61 -8.62
C VAL A 78 -22.27 2.16 -8.17
N GLN A 79 -23.08 1.81 -7.17
CA GLN A 79 -23.24 0.44 -6.70
C GLN A 79 -23.67 -0.50 -7.85
N HIS A 80 -24.68 -0.10 -8.62
CA HIS A 80 -25.16 -0.89 -9.76
C HIS A 80 -24.09 -1.07 -10.83
N PHE A 81 -23.43 0.02 -11.20
CA PHE A 81 -22.37 -0.03 -12.23
C PHE A 81 -21.18 -0.87 -11.81
N LEU A 82 -20.58 -0.54 -10.66
CA LEU A 82 -19.39 -1.24 -10.16
C LEU A 82 -19.72 -2.67 -9.74
N GLY A 83 -20.88 -2.93 -9.13
CA GLY A 83 -21.34 -4.27 -8.81
C GLY A 83 -21.39 -5.17 -10.05
N ASN A 84 -22.08 -4.73 -11.10
CA ASN A 84 -22.17 -5.48 -12.36
C ASN A 84 -20.82 -5.74 -13.04
N VAL A 85 -19.90 -4.79 -12.93
CA VAL A 85 -18.54 -4.95 -13.49
C VAL A 85 -17.72 -5.93 -12.64
N MET A 86 -17.84 -5.82 -11.32
CA MET A 86 -17.13 -6.69 -10.36
C MET A 86 -17.65 -8.14 -10.41
N GLU A 87 -18.96 -8.36 -10.59
CA GLU A 87 -19.55 -9.71 -10.72
C GLU A 87 -18.96 -10.49 -11.89
N LYS A 88 -18.57 -9.83 -12.97
CA LYS A 88 -17.98 -10.51 -14.14
C LYS A 88 -16.58 -11.03 -13.86
N ASN A 89 -15.73 -10.25 -13.23
CA ASN A 89 -14.37 -10.62 -12.87
C ASN A 89 -13.79 -9.66 -11.83
N THR A 90 -13.97 -9.98 -10.56
CA THR A 90 -13.47 -9.17 -9.42
C THR A 90 -11.95 -8.97 -9.50
N MET A 91 -11.20 -10.04 -9.78
CA MET A 91 -9.74 -10.00 -9.80
C MET A 91 -9.24 -9.06 -10.90
N LEU A 92 -9.78 -9.14 -12.12
CA LEU A 92 -9.38 -8.26 -13.23
C LEU A 92 -9.70 -6.79 -12.94
N CYS A 93 -10.90 -6.52 -12.39
CA CYS A 93 -11.30 -5.17 -12.02
C CYS A 93 -10.38 -4.57 -10.96
N ALA A 94 -10.00 -5.37 -9.96
CA ALA A 94 -9.08 -4.94 -8.92
C ALA A 94 -7.67 -4.67 -9.47
N VAL A 95 -7.15 -5.53 -10.36
CA VAL A 95 -5.87 -5.30 -11.06
C VAL A 95 -5.92 -4.01 -11.87
N ALA A 96 -6.93 -3.83 -12.71
CA ALA A 96 -7.06 -2.66 -13.58
C ALA A 96 -7.18 -1.36 -12.78
N SER A 97 -8.03 -1.34 -11.75
CA SER A 97 -8.21 -0.18 -10.87
C SER A 97 -6.91 0.19 -10.14
N SER A 98 -6.13 -0.80 -9.72
CA SER A 98 -4.84 -0.58 -9.06
C SER A 98 -3.84 0.16 -9.95
N GLN A 99 -3.90 -0.01 -11.28
CA GLN A 99 -3.02 0.68 -12.22
C GLN A 99 -3.27 2.20 -12.28
N VAL A 100 -4.48 2.64 -11.87
CA VAL A 100 -4.92 4.03 -11.97
C VAL A 100 -4.87 4.75 -10.62
N ILE A 101 -5.42 4.11 -9.57
CA ILE A 101 -5.61 4.73 -8.25
C ILE A 101 -4.74 4.12 -7.15
N SER A 102 -3.81 3.22 -7.49
CA SER A 102 -3.02 2.41 -6.56
C SER A 102 -3.82 1.29 -5.88
N ASN A 103 -3.12 0.22 -5.50
CA ASN A 103 -3.73 -1.00 -4.99
C ASN A 103 -4.49 -0.83 -3.67
N VAL A 104 -3.97 -0.04 -2.72
CA VAL A 104 -4.64 0.19 -1.42
C VAL A 104 -5.93 0.99 -1.58
N PRO A 105 -5.93 2.16 -2.26
CA PRO A 105 -7.18 2.84 -2.61
C PRO A 105 -8.16 1.97 -3.41
N ALA A 106 -7.68 1.20 -4.39
CA ALA A 106 -8.53 0.29 -5.15
C ALA A 106 -9.20 -0.75 -4.25
N ALA A 107 -8.42 -1.35 -3.32
CA ALA A 107 -8.96 -2.30 -2.36
C ALA A 107 -10.10 -1.71 -1.52
N VAL A 108 -9.87 -0.51 -0.96
CA VAL A 108 -10.87 0.16 -0.12
C VAL A 108 -12.12 0.56 -0.89
N LEU A 109 -11.95 1.09 -2.10
CA LEU A 109 -13.10 1.48 -2.93
C LEU A 109 -13.91 0.26 -3.35
N LEU A 110 -13.26 -0.73 -3.93
CA LEU A 110 -13.93 -1.86 -4.58
C LEU A 110 -14.51 -2.87 -3.58
N SER A 111 -13.97 -2.97 -2.37
CA SER A 111 -14.51 -3.86 -1.32
C SER A 111 -15.97 -3.60 -0.95
N ASN A 112 -16.48 -2.40 -1.23
CA ASN A 112 -17.89 -2.06 -1.01
C ASN A 112 -18.85 -2.65 -2.08
N PHE A 113 -18.31 -3.20 -3.19
CA PHE A 113 -19.09 -3.59 -4.35
C PHE A 113 -18.98 -5.08 -4.70
N THR A 114 -18.29 -5.87 -3.89
CA THR A 114 -18.13 -7.32 -4.12
C THR A 114 -18.12 -8.10 -2.82
N HIS A 115 -18.60 -9.33 -2.88
CA HIS A 115 -18.46 -10.33 -1.82
C HIS A 115 -17.34 -11.34 -2.11
N ASP A 116 -16.71 -11.26 -3.28
CA ASP A 116 -15.56 -12.09 -3.67
C ASP A 116 -14.27 -11.58 -3.03
N ALA A 117 -14.09 -11.89 -1.75
CA ALA A 117 -12.89 -11.49 -0.99
C ALA A 117 -11.61 -12.11 -1.58
N LYS A 118 -11.67 -13.32 -2.17
CA LYS A 118 -10.52 -14.00 -2.76
C LYS A 118 -10.04 -13.31 -4.02
N GLY A 119 -10.93 -13.06 -4.97
CA GLY A 119 -10.62 -12.33 -6.19
C GLY A 119 -10.16 -10.90 -5.91
N MET A 120 -10.77 -10.24 -4.94
CA MET A 120 -10.40 -8.92 -4.49
C MET A 120 -8.98 -8.86 -3.92
N LEU A 121 -8.66 -9.78 -2.99
CA LEU A 121 -7.34 -9.86 -2.35
C LEU A 121 -6.24 -10.16 -3.38
N LEU A 122 -6.45 -11.16 -4.23
CA LEU A 122 -5.49 -11.50 -5.27
C LEU A 122 -5.34 -10.37 -6.29
N GLY A 123 -6.46 -9.79 -6.75
CA GLY A 123 -6.44 -8.72 -7.73
C GLY A 123 -5.71 -7.47 -7.27
N THR A 124 -5.93 -7.02 -6.02
CA THR A 124 -5.24 -5.85 -5.48
C THR A 124 -3.76 -6.09 -5.19
N ASN A 125 -3.39 -7.31 -4.73
CA ASN A 125 -1.98 -7.64 -4.51
C ASN A 125 -1.22 -7.76 -5.83
N ILE A 126 -1.74 -8.49 -6.82
CA ILE A 126 -1.16 -8.60 -8.16
C ILE A 126 -1.18 -7.23 -8.86
N GLY A 127 -2.27 -6.48 -8.69
CA GLY A 127 -2.43 -5.14 -9.24
C GLY A 127 -1.47 -4.09 -8.67
N GLY A 128 -0.80 -4.37 -7.56
CA GLY A 128 0.30 -3.54 -7.05
C GLY A 128 1.55 -3.58 -7.92
N LEU A 129 1.64 -4.53 -8.85
CA LEU A 129 2.63 -4.58 -9.92
C LEU A 129 2.17 -3.78 -11.15
N GLY A 130 3.05 -3.55 -12.12
CA GLY A 130 2.74 -2.87 -13.37
C GLY A 130 3.24 -1.42 -13.38
N THR A 131 2.33 -0.46 -13.29
CA THR A 131 2.70 0.97 -13.33
C THR A 131 3.35 1.46 -12.03
N LEU A 132 4.07 2.58 -12.09
CA LEU A 132 4.61 3.23 -10.88
C LEU A 132 3.52 3.65 -9.89
N VAL A 133 2.33 4.00 -10.39
CA VAL A 133 1.20 4.45 -9.57
C VAL A 133 0.51 3.27 -8.89
N ALA A 134 0.68 2.06 -9.42
CA ALA A 134 0.00 0.87 -8.93
C ALA A 134 0.27 0.54 -7.46
N SER A 135 1.42 0.94 -6.90
CA SER A 135 1.71 0.81 -5.48
C SER A 135 2.61 1.92 -4.93
N LEU A 136 2.42 2.24 -3.64
CA LEU A 136 3.30 3.16 -2.92
C LEU A 136 4.76 2.66 -2.87
N ALA A 137 4.97 1.34 -2.78
CA ALA A 137 6.30 0.75 -2.79
C ALA A 137 7.05 1.06 -4.09
N SER A 138 6.37 1.00 -5.23
CA SER A 138 6.90 1.37 -6.54
C SER A 138 7.31 2.85 -6.60
N LEU A 139 6.46 3.74 -6.09
CA LEU A 139 6.75 5.18 -6.01
C LEU A 139 7.93 5.49 -5.08
N ILE A 140 8.02 4.81 -3.93
CA ILE A 140 9.13 4.97 -2.99
C ILE A 140 10.43 4.48 -3.62
N SER A 141 10.42 3.31 -4.26
CA SER A 141 11.58 2.76 -4.98
C SER A 141 12.09 3.73 -6.04
N PHE A 142 11.19 4.27 -6.87
CA PHE A 142 11.52 5.28 -7.86
C PHE A 142 12.11 6.55 -7.25
N LYS A 143 11.49 7.09 -6.18
CA LYS A 143 11.98 8.28 -5.47
C LYS A 143 13.37 8.07 -4.88
N LEU A 144 13.63 6.89 -4.33
CA LEU A 144 14.96 6.56 -3.78
C LEU A 144 16.01 6.48 -4.89
N TYR A 145 15.69 5.79 -5.99
CA TYR A 145 16.59 5.72 -7.13
C TYR A 145 16.87 7.11 -7.74
N ALA A 146 15.84 7.94 -7.90
CA ALA A 146 15.98 9.30 -8.45
C ALA A 146 16.90 10.22 -7.62
N ARG A 147 17.13 9.90 -6.35
CA ARG A 147 18.04 10.64 -5.46
C ARG A 147 19.49 10.16 -5.55
N THR A 148 19.77 9.07 -6.25
CA THR A 148 21.14 8.58 -6.39
C THR A 148 21.92 9.45 -7.38
N PRO A 149 23.21 9.76 -7.13
CA PRO A 149 24.05 10.44 -8.10
C PRO A 149 24.08 9.66 -9.41
N GLN A 150 23.94 10.36 -10.55
CA GLN A 150 23.93 9.78 -11.91
C GLN A 150 22.74 8.85 -12.22
N ALA A 151 21.57 9.03 -11.56
CA ALA A 151 20.38 8.26 -11.85
C ALA A 151 19.89 8.47 -13.30
N ASN A 152 19.80 7.39 -14.07
CA ASN A 152 19.20 7.38 -15.40
C ASN A 152 17.72 7.00 -15.32
N LEU A 153 16.83 7.99 -15.25
CA LEU A 153 15.41 7.78 -14.98
C LEU A 153 14.69 7.05 -16.10
N LEU A 154 14.95 7.37 -17.37
CA LEU A 154 14.27 6.74 -18.51
C LEU A 154 14.55 5.24 -18.63
N PRO A 155 15.82 4.76 -18.62
CA PRO A 155 16.10 3.33 -18.61
C PRO A 155 15.52 2.62 -17.37
N TYR A 156 15.59 3.26 -16.19
CA TYR A 156 14.99 2.69 -14.99
C TYR A 156 13.48 2.48 -15.14
N LEU A 157 12.75 3.50 -15.62
CA LEU A 157 11.31 3.41 -15.84
C LEU A 157 10.95 2.31 -16.85
N GLY A 158 11.70 2.21 -17.94
CA GLY A 158 11.50 1.18 -18.97
C GLY A 158 11.66 -0.23 -18.40
N ILE A 159 12.79 -0.49 -17.74
CA ILE A 159 13.09 -1.80 -17.15
C ILE A 159 12.11 -2.11 -16.02
N PHE A 160 11.84 -1.13 -15.15
CA PHE A 160 10.90 -1.28 -14.04
C PHE A 160 9.50 -1.67 -14.54
N THR A 161 8.96 -0.90 -15.49
CA THR A 161 7.62 -1.13 -16.03
C THR A 161 7.55 -2.46 -16.78
N ALA A 162 8.54 -2.79 -17.60
CA ALA A 162 8.59 -4.06 -18.35
C ALA A 162 8.64 -5.27 -17.39
N ALA A 163 9.51 -5.23 -16.39
CA ALA A 163 9.64 -6.31 -15.40
C ALA A 163 8.36 -6.48 -14.58
N ASN A 164 7.79 -5.37 -14.07
CA ASN A 164 6.56 -5.42 -13.28
C ASN A 164 5.35 -5.84 -14.12
N ALA A 165 5.23 -5.39 -15.37
CA ALA A 165 4.18 -5.83 -16.28
C ALA A 165 4.28 -7.33 -16.61
N ALA A 166 5.49 -7.83 -16.87
CA ALA A 166 5.70 -9.26 -17.09
C ALA A 166 5.29 -10.10 -15.86
N MET A 167 5.71 -9.66 -14.65
CA MET A 167 5.32 -10.33 -13.42
C MET A 167 3.82 -10.25 -13.15
N LEU A 168 3.20 -9.11 -13.42
CA LEU A 168 1.73 -8.95 -13.31
C LEU A 168 1.00 -9.96 -14.18
N VAL A 169 1.39 -10.07 -15.46
CA VAL A 169 0.76 -11.01 -16.40
C VAL A 169 0.97 -12.45 -15.94
N LEU A 170 2.19 -12.83 -15.56
CA LEU A 170 2.50 -14.17 -15.07
C LEU A 170 1.67 -14.54 -13.84
N LEU A 171 1.64 -13.66 -12.84
CA LEU A 171 0.89 -13.91 -11.60
C LEU A 171 -0.62 -13.90 -11.82
N TYR A 172 -1.11 -13.02 -12.70
CA TYR A 172 -2.52 -12.99 -13.08
C TYR A 172 -2.96 -14.30 -13.75
N LEU A 173 -2.19 -14.79 -14.72
CA LEU A 173 -2.47 -16.05 -15.40
C LEU A 173 -2.38 -17.23 -14.44
N PHE A 174 -1.37 -17.26 -13.59
CA PHE A 174 -1.24 -18.29 -12.55
C PHE A 174 -2.44 -18.28 -11.59
N ALA A 175 -2.84 -17.13 -11.10
CA ALA A 175 -3.99 -16.98 -10.23
C ALA A 175 -5.30 -17.38 -10.94
N ALA A 176 -5.48 -17.01 -12.20
CA ALA A 176 -6.66 -17.36 -13.00
C ALA A 176 -6.80 -18.87 -13.26
N ILE A 177 -5.68 -19.61 -13.28
CA ILE A 177 -5.69 -21.08 -13.43
C ILE A 177 -5.97 -21.78 -12.09
N CYS A 178 -5.52 -21.17 -10.97
CA CYS A 178 -5.65 -21.76 -9.64
C CYS A 178 -6.95 -21.38 -8.91
N LEU A 179 -7.70 -20.42 -9.42
CA LEU A 179 -9.02 -19.98 -8.89
C LEU A 179 -10.16 -20.79 -9.46
#